data_52be7419cfa2171ba80f6dd423b8460e
#
_entry.id   52be7419cfa2171ba80f6dd423b8460e
#
_cell.length_a   1.000
_cell.length_b   1.000
_cell.length_c   1.000
_cell.angle_alpha   90.00
_cell.angle_beta   90.00
_cell.angle_gamma   90.00
#
_symmetry.space_group_name_H-M   'P 1'
#
loop_
_entity.id
_entity.type
_entity.pdbx_description
1 polymer ?
#
loop_
_entity_poly.entity_id
_entity_poly.type
_entity_poly.pdbx_seq_one_letter_code
_entity_poly.pdbx_strand_id
1 'polypeptide(L)'
;LAKRDDPFSGGRTYYSHPSLRDDDKPKIPHQSSATGMQAIPASGAALGIQYREKLQLTEEWGDEKPIVVCSIGDAAMTEGEISEALHMAALKQTPLLMLVQDNGWDISATVAETRSGNAADYAKGFKGLNVVQVDGSDFSACYHAMREVLKNMRKTRQPYLVHAKVPLLNHHTSGVRMEWYRDDLDEHATRDPFPKLRAFLLEQGVKSGELDQIDAEAKALVQSDFERALAAEDPRPEDLFTFRYAETPITEERGEREPKDREKTVMVDSALFAIREIMSAHPEALLYGQDVGRRLGGVFREAATLAQQFGDDRVFNTPIQEAFIIGSTVGMSAVGLKPFVEVQFADYIWPGLNQLFTELSRSFYLTNGKWPASAVIRVPIGAYGSGGPYHSSSVESVLTNIRGIKVAY
;
A
#
# COMPACT_ATOMS: atom_id res chain seq x y z
N LEU A 1 -19.55 -10.57 5.81
CA LEU A 1 -20.91 -10.37 6.34
C LEU A 1 -21.05 -9.05 7.13
N ALA A 2 -20.01 -8.25 7.20
CA ALA A 2 -19.97 -6.95 7.87
C ALA A 2 -20.46 -6.99 9.33
N LYS A 3 -20.08 -8.00 10.06
CA LYS A 3 -20.45 -8.16 11.48
C LYS A 3 -19.51 -7.38 12.41
N ARG A 4 -20.01 -7.03 13.59
CA ARG A 4 -19.33 -6.17 14.56
C ARG A 4 -17.99 -6.74 15.04
N ASP A 5 -17.92 -8.04 15.21
CA ASP A 5 -16.73 -8.77 15.63
C ASP A 5 -15.86 -9.29 14.47
N ASP A 6 -16.09 -8.79 13.25
CA ASP A 6 -15.22 -9.07 12.12
C ASP A 6 -13.78 -8.70 12.49
N PRO A 7 -12.83 -9.66 12.47
CA PRO A 7 -11.45 -9.40 12.88
C PRO A 7 -10.70 -8.42 11.96
N PHE A 8 -11.19 -8.19 10.76
CA PHE A 8 -10.57 -7.31 9.80
C PHE A 8 -10.99 -5.85 9.97
N SER A 9 -12.30 -5.59 9.99
CA SER A 9 -12.82 -4.22 9.94
C SER A 9 -13.79 -3.85 11.07
N GLY A 10 -14.24 -4.81 11.88
CA GLY A 10 -15.31 -4.57 12.84
C GLY A 10 -16.62 -4.16 12.16
N GLY A 11 -16.91 -4.76 11.01
CA GLY A 11 -18.12 -4.52 10.23
C GLY A 11 -18.10 -3.27 9.35
N ARG A 12 -16.95 -2.56 9.24
CA ARG A 12 -16.85 -1.31 8.47
C ARG A 12 -16.64 -1.51 6.97
N THR A 13 -16.22 -2.69 6.56
CA THR A 13 -16.10 -3.08 5.17
C THR A 13 -16.82 -4.41 4.95
N TYR A 14 -17.19 -4.66 3.72
CA TYR A 14 -17.65 -5.98 3.28
C TYR A 14 -16.77 -6.39 2.08
N TYR A 15 -17.00 -7.59 1.53
CA TYR A 15 -16.04 -8.28 0.67
C TYR A 15 -14.71 -8.59 1.38
N SER A 16 -13.82 -9.18 0.65
CA SER A 16 -12.53 -9.60 1.17
C SER A 16 -11.53 -8.44 1.15
N HIS A 17 -11.75 -7.43 1.99
CA HIS A 17 -10.76 -6.38 2.27
C HIS A 17 -10.10 -6.68 3.61
N PRO A 18 -9.18 -7.66 3.67
CA PRO A 18 -8.56 -8.06 4.91
C PRO A 18 -7.67 -6.95 5.47
N SER A 19 -7.63 -6.86 6.79
CA SER A 19 -6.69 -6.02 7.51
C SER A 19 -6.30 -6.76 8.79
N LEU A 20 -5.06 -7.22 8.84
CA LEU A 20 -4.57 -8.06 9.93
C LEU A 20 -3.29 -7.47 10.53
N ARG A 21 -3.26 -7.39 11.84
CA ARG A 21 -2.06 -7.05 12.62
C ARG A 21 -1.92 -8.09 13.73
N ASP A 22 -1.19 -9.13 13.41
CA ASP A 22 -0.95 -10.29 14.25
C ASP A 22 0.53 -10.64 14.15
N ASP A 23 1.17 -10.99 15.25
CA ASP A 23 2.62 -11.24 15.24
C ASP A 23 2.97 -12.60 14.65
N ASP A 24 2.03 -13.56 14.69
CA ASP A 24 2.21 -14.93 14.19
C ASP A 24 1.78 -15.11 12.74
N LYS A 25 1.30 -14.06 12.08
CA LYS A 25 0.75 -14.09 10.70
C LYS A 25 1.32 -12.98 9.84
N PRO A 26 1.20 -13.11 8.50
CA PRO A 26 1.50 -11.99 7.62
C PRO A 26 0.70 -10.74 8.02
N LYS A 27 1.38 -9.61 8.14
CA LYS A 27 0.75 -8.32 8.45
C LYS A 27 0.10 -7.78 7.19
N ILE A 28 -1.20 -7.50 7.25
CA ILE A 28 -1.99 -6.99 6.14
C ILE A 28 -2.52 -5.62 6.53
N PRO A 29 -1.93 -4.53 6.02
CA PRO A 29 -2.43 -3.17 6.22
C PRO A 29 -3.78 -2.93 5.53
N HIS A 30 -4.25 -1.69 5.54
CA HIS A 30 -5.46 -1.31 4.84
C HIS A 30 -5.37 -1.61 3.34
N GLN A 31 -6.50 -2.06 2.78
CA GLN A 31 -6.71 -2.21 1.35
C GLN A 31 -8.02 -1.51 0.97
N SER A 32 -7.97 -0.66 -0.04
CA SER A 32 -9.18 -0.04 -0.60
C SER A 32 -9.76 -0.89 -1.72
N SER A 33 -11.02 -0.58 -2.12
CA SER A 33 -11.64 -1.17 -3.32
C SER A 33 -11.17 -0.50 -4.61
N ALA A 34 -10.49 0.63 -4.54
CA ALA A 34 -9.94 1.29 -5.72
C ALA A 34 -8.80 0.44 -6.28
N THR A 35 -9.03 -0.07 -7.49
CA THR A 35 -8.15 -1.06 -8.13
C THR A 35 -6.73 -0.51 -8.31
N GLY A 36 -5.73 -1.27 -7.86
CA GLY A 36 -4.31 -0.90 -8.00
C GLY A 36 -3.77 0.06 -6.94
N MET A 37 -4.63 0.72 -6.16
CA MET A 37 -4.19 1.75 -5.22
C MET A 37 -3.27 1.24 -4.10
N GLN A 38 -3.38 -0.02 -3.71
CA GLN A 38 -2.53 -0.67 -2.71
C GLN A 38 -1.06 -0.78 -3.13
N ALA A 39 -0.74 -0.60 -4.40
CA ALA A 39 0.63 -0.71 -4.90
C ALA A 39 1.57 0.37 -4.34
N ILE A 40 1.08 1.59 -4.20
CA ILE A 40 1.85 2.70 -3.63
C ILE A 40 2.16 2.47 -2.14
N PRO A 41 1.18 2.19 -1.26
CA PRO A 41 1.46 1.80 0.12
C PRO A 41 2.41 0.61 0.23
N ALA A 42 2.26 -0.42 -0.61
CA ALA A 42 3.16 -1.56 -0.62
C ALA A 42 4.60 -1.17 -0.99
N SER A 43 4.78 -0.31 -2.00
CA SER A 43 6.10 0.24 -2.37
C SER A 43 6.68 1.09 -1.23
N GLY A 44 5.86 1.87 -0.54
CA GLY A 44 6.24 2.63 0.66
C GLY A 44 6.69 1.72 1.80
N ALA A 45 5.98 0.63 2.07
CA ALA A 45 6.36 -0.35 3.08
C ALA A 45 7.70 -1.02 2.75
N ALA A 46 7.92 -1.40 1.47
CA ALA A 46 9.17 -2.00 1.02
C ALA A 46 10.37 -1.05 1.16
N LEU A 47 10.19 0.22 0.82
CA LEU A 47 11.19 1.26 1.02
C LEU A 47 11.45 1.51 2.52
N GLY A 48 10.39 1.49 3.33
CA GLY A 48 10.49 1.62 4.79
C GLY A 48 11.25 0.45 5.44
N ILE A 49 11.03 -0.79 4.99
CA ILE A 49 11.80 -1.96 5.42
C ILE A 49 13.28 -1.77 5.08
N GLN A 50 13.62 -1.37 3.85
CA GLN A 50 15.00 -1.11 3.44
C GLN A 50 15.65 0.00 4.28
N TYR A 51 14.90 1.05 4.60
CA TYR A 51 15.36 2.12 5.47
C TYR A 51 15.68 1.61 6.88
N ARG A 52 14.79 0.82 7.48
CA ARG A 52 15.01 0.22 8.81
C ARG A 52 16.22 -0.70 8.84
N GLU A 53 16.47 -1.47 7.76
CA GLU A 53 17.69 -2.28 7.64
C GLU A 53 18.95 -1.42 7.66
N LYS A 54 18.98 -0.32 6.94
CA LYS A 54 20.13 0.60 6.88
C LYS A 54 20.43 1.25 8.23
N LEU A 55 19.41 1.59 8.99
CA LEU A 55 19.54 2.20 10.31
C LEU A 55 19.60 1.20 11.46
N GLN A 56 19.59 -0.11 11.17
CA GLN A 56 19.60 -1.18 12.18
C GLN A 56 18.41 -1.11 13.15
N LEU A 57 17.25 -0.64 12.70
CA LEU A 57 15.97 -0.61 13.43
C LEU A 57 15.20 -1.90 13.18
N THR A 58 15.78 -3.06 13.51
CA THR A 58 15.27 -4.39 13.12
C THR A 58 15.19 -5.38 14.26
N GLU A 59 15.17 -4.89 15.51
CA GLU A 59 15.23 -5.73 16.72
C GLU A 59 14.05 -6.71 16.84
N GLU A 60 12.87 -6.32 16.28
CA GLU A 60 11.69 -7.18 16.28
C GLU A 60 11.64 -8.19 15.11
N TRP A 61 12.61 -8.16 14.20
CA TRP A 61 12.66 -9.09 13.09
C TRP A 61 13.36 -10.39 13.52
N GLY A 62 12.79 -11.52 13.14
CA GLY A 62 13.45 -12.82 13.32
C GLY A 62 14.59 -13.04 12.32
N ASP A 63 15.01 -14.29 12.18
CA ASP A 63 16.11 -14.69 11.31
C ASP A 63 15.85 -14.40 9.82
N GLU A 64 14.59 -14.38 9.41
CA GLU A 64 14.18 -14.08 8.04
C GLU A 64 13.89 -12.60 7.82
N LYS A 65 14.58 -12.01 6.87
CA LYS A 65 14.33 -10.61 6.47
C LYS A 65 12.94 -10.46 5.87
N PRO A 66 12.12 -9.49 6.34
CA PRO A 66 10.80 -9.26 5.81
C PRO A 66 10.84 -8.77 4.35
N ILE A 67 9.80 -9.09 3.61
CA ILE A 67 9.53 -8.61 2.26
C ILE A 67 8.08 -8.11 2.19
N VAL A 68 7.76 -7.36 1.16
CA VAL A 68 6.39 -6.91 0.89
C VAL A 68 5.84 -7.61 -0.34
N VAL A 69 4.63 -8.14 -0.23
CA VAL A 69 3.89 -8.72 -1.35
C VAL A 69 2.67 -7.86 -1.63
N CYS A 70 2.57 -7.37 -2.86
CA CYS A 70 1.39 -6.69 -3.38
C CYS A 70 0.74 -7.55 -4.45
N SER A 71 -0.47 -8.03 -4.19
CA SER A 71 -1.23 -8.84 -5.14
C SER A 71 -2.28 -7.99 -5.83
N ILE A 72 -2.31 -8.05 -7.17
CA ILE A 72 -3.23 -7.29 -8.02
C ILE A 72 -3.73 -8.14 -9.20
N GLY A 73 -4.85 -7.76 -9.80
CA GLY A 73 -5.29 -8.29 -11.10
C GLY A 73 -4.55 -7.61 -12.25
N ASP A 74 -4.62 -8.23 -13.41
CA ASP A 74 -3.98 -7.75 -14.65
C ASP A 74 -4.54 -6.41 -15.13
N ALA A 75 -5.84 -6.16 -14.95
CA ALA A 75 -6.47 -4.88 -15.28
C ALA A 75 -5.88 -3.71 -14.46
N ALA A 76 -5.53 -3.96 -13.20
CA ALA A 76 -4.92 -2.96 -12.34
C ALA A 76 -3.59 -2.39 -12.88
N MET A 77 -2.89 -3.13 -13.74
CA MET A 77 -1.63 -2.69 -14.35
C MET A 77 -1.76 -1.43 -15.20
N THR A 78 -2.98 -1.04 -15.56
CA THR A 78 -3.25 0.17 -16.33
C THR A 78 -3.36 1.44 -15.48
N GLU A 79 -3.44 1.29 -14.16
CA GLU A 79 -3.48 2.43 -13.24
C GLU A 79 -2.12 3.15 -13.16
N GLY A 80 -2.16 4.49 -13.15
CA GLY A 80 -0.94 5.31 -13.12
C GLY A 80 -0.06 5.04 -11.90
N GLU A 81 -0.67 4.78 -10.76
CA GLU A 81 -0.01 4.48 -9.48
C GLU A 81 0.84 3.21 -9.53
N ILE A 82 0.48 2.24 -10.39
CA ILE A 82 1.32 1.05 -10.60
C ILE A 82 2.66 1.45 -11.21
N SER A 83 2.64 2.37 -12.20
CA SER A 83 3.88 2.90 -12.79
C SER A 83 4.78 3.54 -11.73
N GLU A 84 4.21 4.39 -10.88
CA GLU A 84 4.94 5.07 -9.81
C GLU A 84 5.52 4.06 -8.79
N ALA A 85 4.73 3.07 -8.37
CA ALA A 85 5.17 2.03 -7.45
C ALA A 85 6.32 1.18 -8.01
N LEU A 86 6.20 0.73 -9.26
CA LEU A 86 7.24 -0.07 -9.92
C LEU A 86 8.51 0.75 -10.21
N HIS A 87 8.35 2.01 -10.60
CA HIS A 87 9.47 2.92 -10.81
C HIS A 87 10.28 3.09 -9.53
N MET A 88 9.63 3.41 -8.42
CA MET A 88 10.31 3.57 -7.14
C MET A 88 10.93 2.27 -6.64
N ALA A 89 10.25 1.13 -6.79
CA ALA A 89 10.81 -0.16 -6.43
C ALA A 89 12.08 -0.48 -7.23
N ALA A 90 12.05 -0.25 -8.54
CA ALA A 90 13.20 -0.45 -9.43
C ALA A 90 14.34 0.55 -9.14
N LEU A 91 14.01 1.84 -8.94
CA LEU A 91 14.99 2.89 -8.66
C LEU A 91 15.73 2.66 -7.33
N LYS A 92 15.00 2.31 -6.28
CA LYS A 92 15.53 2.13 -4.93
C LYS A 92 15.94 0.69 -4.63
N GLN A 93 15.65 -0.26 -5.54
CA GLN A 93 15.93 -1.69 -5.35
C GLN A 93 15.36 -2.21 -4.03
N THR A 94 14.05 -2.03 -3.85
CA THR A 94 13.34 -2.40 -2.61
C THR A 94 12.80 -3.83 -2.65
N PRO A 95 12.62 -4.50 -1.51
CA PRO A 95 12.12 -5.86 -1.44
C PRO A 95 10.59 -5.94 -1.65
N LEU A 96 10.12 -5.45 -2.80
CA LEU A 96 8.73 -5.52 -3.25
C LEU A 96 8.52 -6.65 -4.25
N LEU A 97 7.56 -7.53 -3.95
CA LEU A 97 7.00 -8.48 -4.90
C LEU A 97 5.64 -7.98 -5.38
N MET A 98 5.54 -7.67 -6.67
CA MET A 98 4.26 -7.45 -7.34
C MET A 98 3.79 -8.79 -7.94
N LEU A 99 2.72 -9.36 -7.38
CA LEU A 99 2.08 -10.57 -7.90
C LEU A 99 0.87 -10.17 -8.74
N VAL A 100 0.97 -10.37 -10.04
CA VAL A 100 -0.11 -10.07 -10.99
C VAL A 100 -0.83 -11.34 -11.38
N GLN A 101 -2.11 -11.42 -11.02
CA GLN A 101 -2.99 -12.52 -11.37
C GLN A 101 -3.74 -12.16 -12.65
N ASP A 102 -3.22 -12.66 -13.78
CA ASP A 102 -3.74 -12.37 -15.12
C ASP A 102 -4.80 -13.40 -15.51
N ASN A 103 -6.07 -13.00 -15.44
CA ASN A 103 -7.20 -13.81 -15.86
C ASN A 103 -7.76 -13.40 -17.23
N GLY A 104 -7.22 -12.35 -17.84
CA GLY A 104 -7.62 -11.86 -19.17
C GLY A 104 -8.89 -11.02 -19.20
N TRP A 105 -9.48 -10.72 -18.05
CA TRP A 105 -10.75 -9.98 -17.94
C TRP A 105 -10.68 -8.86 -16.92
N ASP A 106 -11.25 -7.72 -17.25
CA ASP A 106 -11.73 -6.74 -16.29
C ASP A 106 -13.06 -7.26 -15.71
N ILE A 107 -14.09 -6.47 -15.50
CA ILE A 107 -15.41 -7.05 -15.15
C ILE A 107 -16.00 -7.73 -16.40
N SER A 108 -16.10 -6.99 -17.51
CA SER A 108 -16.68 -7.45 -18.78
C SER A 108 -15.87 -7.05 -20.01
N ALA A 109 -14.81 -6.29 -19.87
CA ALA A 109 -13.92 -5.94 -20.96
C ALA A 109 -12.73 -6.91 -21.01
N THR A 110 -12.31 -7.26 -22.21
CA THR A 110 -11.22 -8.19 -22.46
C THR A 110 -9.86 -7.47 -22.48
N VAL A 111 -8.79 -8.24 -22.38
CA VAL A 111 -7.41 -7.75 -22.57
C VAL A 111 -7.27 -7.00 -23.90
N ALA A 112 -7.84 -7.52 -24.98
CA ALA A 112 -7.72 -6.94 -26.32
C ALA A 112 -8.34 -5.53 -26.41
N GLU A 113 -9.32 -5.23 -25.59
CA GLU A 113 -9.99 -3.92 -25.56
C GLU A 113 -9.23 -2.90 -24.71
N THR A 114 -8.51 -3.35 -23.69
CA THR A 114 -8.04 -2.45 -22.62
C THR A 114 -6.52 -2.38 -22.48
N ARG A 115 -5.77 -3.35 -22.99
CA ARG A 115 -4.32 -3.44 -22.80
C ARG A 115 -3.57 -3.74 -24.09
N SER A 116 -2.46 -3.04 -24.32
CA SER A 116 -1.56 -3.27 -25.48
C SER A 116 -0.54 -4.40 -25.24
N GLY A 117 -0.43 -4.90 -24.02
CA GLY A 117 0.50 -5.95 -23.61
C GLY A 117 0.17 -6.48 -22.23
N ASN A 118 0.83 -7.54 -21.80
CA ASN A 118 0.64 -8.12 -20.49
C ASN A 118 1.54 -7.46 -19.42
N ALA A 119 1.35 -7.85 -18.16
CA ALA A 119 2.10 -7.30 -17.03
C ALA A 119 3.63 -7.51 -17.15
N ALA A 120 4.06 -8.65 -17.69
CA ALA A 120 5.48 -8.92 -17.88
C ALA A 120 6.09 -8.02 -18.96
N ASP A 121 5.35 -7.73 -20.03
CA ASP A 121 5.80 -6.79 -21.07
C ASP A 121 5.89 -5.35 -20.52
N TYR A 122 4.90 -4.92 -19.76
CA TYR A 122 4.91 -3.62 -19.09
C TYR A 122 6.11 -3.47 -18.14
N ALA A 123 6.40 -4.50 -17.37
CA ALA A 123 7.48 -4.52 -16.39
C ALA A 123 8.89 -4.39 -17.01
N LYS A 124 9.08 -4.77 -18.27
CA LYS A 124 10.36 -4.61 -18.99
C LYS A 124 10.82 -3.16 -19.11
N GLY A 125 9.90 -2.20 -19.03
CA GLY A 125 10.22 -0.78 -19.03
C GLY A 125 10.97 -0.30 -17.77
N PHE A 126 10.96 -1.07 -16.69
CA PHE A 126 11.56 -0.70 -15.40
C PHE A 126 12.89 -1.42 -15.19
N LYS A 127 13.99 -0.74 -15.53
CA LYS A 127 15.34 -1.32 -15.38
C LYS A 127 15.64 -1.66 -13.92
N GLY A 128 15.99 -2.92 -13.67
CA GLY A 128 16.28 -3.39 -12.30
C GLY A 128 15.12 -4.11 -11.62
N LEU A 129 13.96 -4.19 -12.27
CA LEU A 129 12.86 -5.05 -11.86
C LEU A 129 13.05 -6.46 -12.45
N ASN A 130 13.04 -7.48 -11.60
CA ASN A 130 13.11 -8.87 -12.02
C ASN A 130 11.69 -9.36 -12.39
N VAL A 131 11.57 -10.08 -13.52
CA VAL A 131 10.27 -10.53 -14.02
C VAL A 131 10.26 -12.05 -14.12
N VAL A 132 9.24 -12.69 -13.58
CA VAL A 132 8.98 -14.13 -13.66
C VAL A 132 7.56 -14.34 -14.20
N GLN A 133 7.41 -15.27 -15.14
CA GLN A 133 6.12 -15.68 -15.66
C GLN A 133 5.84 -17.12 -15.29
N VAL A 134 4.60 -17.41 -14.89
CA VAL A 134 4.19 -18.75 -14.45
C VAL A 134 2.75 -19.06 -14.91
N ASP A 135 2.50 -20.34 -15.22
CA ASP A 135 1.12 -20.81 -15.38
C ASP A 135 0.48 -20.97 -13.99
N GLY A 136 -0.42 -20.04 -13.65
CA GLY A 136 -1.12 -20.03 -12.38
C GLY A 136 -2.11 -21.18 -12.17
N SER A 137 -2.34 -22.01 -13.20
CA SER A 137 -3.13 -23.24 -13.09
C SER A 137 -2.31 -24.48 -12.73
N ASP A 138 -0.98 -24.34 -12.66
CA ASP A 138 -0.04 -25.40 -12.24
C ASP A 138 0.49 -25.09 -10.83
N PHE A 139 -0.01 -25.82 -9.84
CA PHE A 139 0.41 -25.65 -8.44
C PHE A 139 1.91 -25.86 -8.25
N SER A 140 2.50 -26.91 -8.88
CA SER A 140 3.92 -27.21 -8.72
C SER A 140 4.80 -26.11 -9.29
N ALA A 141 4.47 -25.64 -10.49
CA ALA A 141 5.18 -24.53 -11.13
C ALA A 141 5.10 -23.25 -10.27
N CYS A 142 3.89 -22.90 -9.77
CA CYS A 142 3.69 -21.76 -8.89
C CYS A 142 4.49 -21.88 -7.58
N TYR A 143 4.44 -23.04 -6.93
CA TYR A 143 5.18 -23.29 -5.70
C TYR A 143 6.68 -23.10 -5.87
N HIS A 144 7.27 -23.71 -6.90
CA HIS A 144 8.70 -23.60 -7.18
C HIS A 144 9.11 -22.17 -7.57
N ALA A 145 8.34 -21.51 -8.43
CA ALA A 145 8.60 -20.13 -8.83
C ALA A 145 8.57 -19.18 -7.62
N MET A 146 7.52 -19.24 -6.80
CA MET A 146 7.38 -18.40 -5.62
C MET A 146 8.46 -18.67 -4.59
N ARG A 147 8.78 -19.93 -4.33
CA ARG A 147 9.88 -20.32 -3.41
C ARG A 147 11.22 -19.70 -3.82
N GLU A 148 11.58 -19.78 -5.09
CA GLU A 148 12.83 -19.20 -5.60
C GLU A 148 12.79 -17.66 -5.57
N VAL A 149 11.69 -17.04 -5.94
CA VAL A 149 11.50 -15.57 -5.88
C VAL A 149 11.69 -15.09 -4.43
N LEU A 150 10.95 -15.68 -3.47
CA LEU A 150 11.02 -15.28 -2.07
C LEU A 150 12.42 -15.45 -1.48
N LYS A 151 13.08 -16.58 -1.78
CA LYS A 151 14.46 -16.86 -1.36
C LYS A 151 15.43 -15.80 -1.92
N ASN A 152 15.32 -15.49 -3.21
CA ASN A 152 16.18 -14.51 -3.85
C ASN A 152 15.93 -13.10 -3.32
N MET A 153 14.68 -12.71 -3.14
CA MET A 153 14.33 -11.40 -2.56
C MET A 153 14.87 -11.22 -1.15
N ARG A 154 14.76 -12.24 -0.29
CA ARG A 154 15.33 -12.16 1.06
C ARG A 154 16.84 -11.99 1.04
N LYS A 155 17.52 -12.63 0.07
CA LYS A 155 18.98 -12.56 -0.10
C LYS A 155 19.45 -11.27 -0.74
N THR A 156 18.83 -10.86 -1.86
CA THR A 156 19.33 -9.77 -2.71
C THR A 156 18.66 -8.43 -2.46
N ARG A 157 17.48 -8.44 -1.80
CA ARG A 157 16.62 -7.27 -1.54
C ARG A 157 16.11 -6.58 -2.80
N GLN A 158 16.13 -7.27 -3.95
CA GLN A 158 15.69 -6.71 -5.22
C GLN A 158 14.18 -6.91 -5.45
N PRO A 159 13.54 -5.98 -6.20
CA PRO A 159 12.13 -6.09 -6.54
C PRO A 159 11.87 -7.16 -7.60
N TYR A 160 10.69 -7.78 -7.51
CA TYR A 160 10.19 -8.76 -8.44
C TYR A 160 8.77 -8.44 -8.89
N LEU A 161 8.46 -8.76 -10.15
CA LEU A 161 7.10 -8.92 -10.63
C LEU A 161 6.91 -10.38 -11.06
N VAL A 162 5.91 -11.05 -10.48
CA VAL A 162 5.46 -12.37 -10.90
C VAL A 162 4.16 -12.21 -11.65
N HIS A 163 4.16 -12.55 -12.94
CA HIS A 163 3.00 -12.58 -13.80
C HIS A 163 2.47 -14.02 -13.86
N ALA A 164 1.37 -14.28 -13.17
CA ALA A 164 0.72 -15.57 -13.11
C ALA A 164 -0.52 -15.58 -14.02
N LYS A 165 -0.54 -16.39 -15.07
CA LYS A 165 -1.69 -16.55 -15.93
C LYS A 165 -2.68 -17.53 -15.29
N VAL A 166 -3.83 -17.02 -14.80
CA VAL A 166 -4.82 -17.77 -14.02
C VAL A 166 -6.16 -17.88 -14.76
N PRO A 167 -6.98 -18.94 -14.51
CA PRO A 167 -8.36 -18.95 -14.98
C PRO A 167 -9.26 -18.06 -14.13
N LEU A 168 -10.28 -17.47 -14.72
CA LEU A 168 -11.39 -16.85 -14.02
C LEU A 168 -12.57 -17.84 -13.98
N LEU A 169 -12.71 -18.56 -12.85
CA LEU A 169 -13.64 -19.68 -12.71
C LEU A 169 -15.03 -19.28 -12.24
N ASN A 170 -15.16 -18.10 -11.61
CA ASN A 170 -16.42 -17.62 -11.04
C ASN A 170 -16.71 -16.20 -11.54
N HIS A 171 -17.84 -15.63 -11.07
CA HIS A 171 -18.19 -14.25 -11.37
C HIS A 171 -17.10 -13.29 -10.86
N HIS A 172 -16.79 -12.26 -11.64
CA HIS A 172 -15.81 -11.25 -11.24
C HIS A 172 -16.30 -10.45 -10.03
N THR A 173 -17.60 -10.16 -9.97
CA THR A 173 -18.20 -9.38 -8.88
C THR A 173 -19.62 -9.84 -8.60
N SER A 174 -20.16 -9.48 -7.44
CA SER A 174 -21.44 -9.96 -6.92
C SER A 174 -22.66 -9.56 -7.72
N GLY A 175 -22.66 -8.61 -8.57
CA GLY A 175 -23.84 -8.13 -9.30
C GLY A 175 -23.88 -8.51 -10.76
N VAL A 176 -22.81 -9.10 -11.29
CA VAL A 176 -22.64 -9.32 -12.73
C VAL A 176 -22.30 -10.78 -12.99
N ARG A 177 -23.18 -11.46 -13.70
CA ARG A 177 -23.02 -12.89 -14.02
C ARG A 177 -22.16 -13.06 -15.26
N MET A 178 -21.16 -13.94 -15.20
CA MET A 178 -20.21 -14.20 -16.29
C MET A 178 -20.88 -14.74 -17.55
N GLU A 179 -21.98 -15.49 -17.41
CA GLU A 179 -22.75 -16.05 -18.53
C GLU A 179 -23.42 -14.96 -19.42
N TRP A 180 -23.48 -13.72 -18.95
CA TRP A 180 -24.07 -12.63 -19.72
C TRP A 180 -23.14 -12.04 -20.78
N TYR A 181 -21.82 -12.22 -20.65
CA TYR A 181 -20.82 -11.50 -21.45
C TYR A 181 -19.60 -12.33 -21.86
N ARG A 182 -19.42 -13.54 -21.29
CA ARG A 182 -18.25 -14.38 -21.57
C ARG A 182 -18.64 -15.57 -22.46
N ASP A 183 -17.79 -15.83 -23.45
CA ASP A 183 -17.88 -16.98 -24.37
C ASP A 183 -16.75 -18.01 -24.19
N ASP A 184 -15.84 -17.77 -23.21
CA ASP A 184 -14.65 -18.57 -22.94
C ASP A 184 -14.77 -19.41 -21.65
N LEU A 185 -15.97 -19.62 -21.11
CA LEU A 185 -16.17 -20.29 -19.83
C LEU A 185 -15.61 -21.71 -19.79
N ASP A 186 -15.83 -22.47 -20.86
CA ASP A 186 -15.34 -23.85 -20.98
C ASP A 186 -13.81 -23.90 -21.04
N GLU A 187 -13.17 -22.97 -21.74
CA GLU A 187 -11.72 -22.88 -21.78
C GLU A 187 -11.15 -22.64 -20.38
N HIS A 188 -11.71 -21.68 -19.64
CA HIS A 188 -11.27 -21.37 -18.27
C HIS A 188 -11.54 -22.55 -17.31
N ALA A 189 -12.66 -23.27 -17.46
CA ALA A 189 -12.97 -24.45 -16.64
C ALA A 189 -11.90 -25.58 -16.81
N THR A 190 -11.40 -25.78 -18.03
CA THR A 190 -10.34 -26.79 -18.27
C THR A 190 -9.01 -26.47 -17.58
N ARG A 191 -8.84 -25.19 -17.19
CA ARG A 191 -7.63 -24.69 -16.52
C ARG A 191 -7.76 -24.63 -15.01
N ASP A 192 -8.86 -25.15 -14.43
CA ASP A 192 -9.04 -25.22 -12.97
C ASP A 192 -7.84 -25.93 -12.31
N PRO A 193 -7.12 -25.28 -11.39
CA PRO A 193 -5.97 -25.86 -10.70
C PRO A 193 -6.35 -26.99 -9.74
N PHE A 194 -7.58 -27.01 -9.21
CA PHE A 194 -7.99 -27.97 -8.18
C PHE A 194 -8.00 -29.43 -8.67
N PRO A 195 -8.66 -29.80 -9.79
CA PRO A 195 -8.60 -31.16 -10.32
C PRO A 195 -7.17 -31.58 -10.71
N LYS A 196 -6.37 -30.65 -11.24
CA LYS A 196 -4.98 -30.91 -11.62
C LYS A 196 -4.12 -31.25 -10.41
N LEU A 197 -4.23 -30.46 -9.33
CA LEU A 197 -3.54 -30.72 -8.08
C LEU A 197 -3.94 -32.06 -7.49
N ARG A 198 -5.24 -32.37 -7.47
CA ARG A 198 -5.73 -33.66 -6.97
C ARG A 198 -5.16 -34.84 -7.76
N ALA A 199 -5.15 -34.76 -9.09
CA ALA A 199 -4.57 -35.80 -9.95
C ALA A 199 -3.08 -35.97 -9.66
N PHE A 200 -2.32 -34.88 -9.58
CA PHE A 200 -0.90 -34.89 -9.24
C PHE A 200 -0.63 -35.57 -7.88
N LEU A 201 -1.40 -35.26 -6.84
CA LEU A 201 -1.22 -35.86 -5.51
C LEU A 201 -1.51 -37.37 -5.52
N LEU A 202 -2.52 -37.80 -6.27
CA LEU A 202 -2.79 -39.25 -6.47
C LEU A 202 -1.64 -39.97 -7.18
N GLU A 203 -1.06 -39.34 -8.20
CA GLU A 203 0.14 -39.88 -8.91
C GLU A 203 1.37 -39.95 -7.97
N GLN A 204 1.47 -39.04 -7.01
CA GLN A 204 2.54 -39.07 -5.99
C GLN A 204 2.25 -40.08 -4.86
N GLY A 205 1.16 -40.84 -4.94
CA GLY A 205 0.83 -41.91 -4.00
C GLY A 205 -0.01 -41.51 -2.81
N VAL A 206 -0.55 -40.25 -2.76
CA VAL A 206 -1.53 -39.87 -1.76
C VAL A 206 -2.82 -40.64 -1.99
N LYS A 207 -3.43 -41.17 -0.95
CA LYS A 207 -4.65 -41.99 -1.07
C LYS A 207 -5.87 -41.10 -1.32
N SER A 208 -6.80 -41.54 -2.18
CA SER A 208 -8.03 -40.80 -2.45
C SER A 208 -8.83 -40.50 -1.19
N GLY A 209 -8.95 -41.48 -0.28
CA GLY A 209 -9.67 -41.28 0.98
C GLY A 209 -9.08 -40.21 1.89
N GLU A 210 -7.77 -39.98 1.84
CA GLU A 210 -7.10 -38.90 2.56
C GLU A 210 -7.50 -37.53 1.97
N LEU A 211 -7.51 -37.40 0.64
CA LEU A 211 -7.92 -36.18 -0.04
C LEU A 211 -9.42 -35.89 0.19
N ASP A 212 -10.27 -36.94 0.18
CA ASP A 212 -11.71 -36.82 0.46
C ASP A 212 -11.96 -36.35 1.90
N GLN A 213 -11.14 -36.83 2.84
CA GLN A 213 -11.21 -36.38 4.23
C GLN A 213 -10.82 -34.90 4.37
N ILE A 214 -9.74 -34.46 3.72
CA ILE A 214 -9.29 -33.04 3.73
C ILE A 214 -10.41 -32.15 3.14
N ASP A 215 -11.01 -32.54 2.04
CA ASP A 215 -12.14 -31.81 1.43
C ASP A 215 -13.34 -31.69 2.37
N ALA A 216 -13.68 -32.78 3.07
CA ALA A 216 -14.79 -32.81 4.02
C ALA A 216 -14.51 -31.92 5.23
N GLU A 217 -13.29 -31.98 5.78
CA GLU A 217 -12.87 -31.13 6.91
C GLU A 217 -12.86 -29.64 6.53
N ALA A 218 -12.34 -29.30 5.35
CA ALA A 218 -12.34 -27.92 4.85
C ALA A 218 -13.78 -27.38 4.66
N LYS A 219 -14.69 -28.17 4.10
CA LYS A 219 -16.09 -27.81 3.95
C LYS A 219 -16.79 -27.60 5.30
N ALA A 220 -16.55 -28.51 6.24
CA ALA A 220 -17.12 -28.41 7.58
C ALA A 220 -16.62 -27.16 8.33
N LEU A 221 -15.32 -26.83 8.20
CA LEU A 221 -14.73 -25.63 8.78
C LEU A 221 -15.35 -24.36 8.19
N VAL A 222 -15.45 -24.26 6.87
CA VAL A 222 -16.07 -23.11 6.19
C VAL A 222 -17.55 -22.96 6.59
N GLN A 223 -18.29 -24.05 6.68
CA GLN A 223 -19.69 -24.03 7.10
C GLN A 223 -19.83 -23.54 8.55
N SER A 224 -19.01 -24.05 9.46
CA SER A 224 -18.99 -23.64 10.86
C SER A 224 -18.65 -22.15 11.02
N ASP A 225 -17.65 -21.66 10.27
CA ASP A 225 -17.27 -20.25 10.29
C ASP A 225 -18.38 -19.35 9.72
N PHE A 226 -19.06 -19.78 8.68
CA PHE A 226 -20.21 -19.08 8.12
C PHE A 226 -21.36 -18.96 9.11
N GLU A 227 -21.72 -20.08 9.79
CA GLU A 227 -22.79 -20.10 10.81
C GLU A 227 -22.42 -19.20 12.00
N ARG A 228 -21.18 -19.25 12.47
CA ARG A 228 -20.68 -18.36 13.51
C ARG A 228 -20.77 -16.90 13.09
N ALA A 229 -20.38 -16.57 11.87
CA ALA A 229 -20.48 -15.22 11.33
C ALA A 229 -21.93 -14.76 11.15
N LEU A 230 -22.88 -15.66 10.79
CA LEU A 230 -24.30 -15.32 10.73
C LEU A 230 -24.90 -15.00 12.10
N ALA A 231 -24.48 -15.74 13.13
CA ALA A 231 -24.96 -15.56 14.50
C ALA A 231 -24.32 -14.36 15.22
N ALA A 232 -23.25 -13.79 14.68
CA ALA A 232 -22.53 -12.66 15.28
C ALA A 232 -23.38 -11.37 15.26
N GLU A 233 -23.12 -10.46 16.22
CA GLU A 233 -23.83 -9.18 16.34
C GLU A 233 -23.59 -8.28 15.11
N ASP A 234 -24.63 -7.57 14.73
CA ASP A 234 -24.53 -6.48 13.74
C ASP A 234 -23.85 -5.25 14.36
N PRO A 235 -23.17 -4.42 13.55
CA PRO A 235 -22.64 -3.14 14.02
C PRO A 235 -23.75 -2.25 14.57
N ARG A 236 -23.40 -1.44 15.59
CA ARG A 236 -24.31 -0.49 16.22
C ARG A 236 -24.05 0.91 15.68
N PRO A 237 -25.05 1.83 15.72
CA PRO A 237 -24.85 3.21 15.27
C PRO A 237 -23.65 3.92 15.93
N GLU A 238 -23.36 3.59 17.20
CA GLU A 238 -22.25 4.18 17.97
C GLU A 238 -20.87 3.77 17.41
N ASP A 239 -20.77 2.60 16.78
CA ASP A 239 -19.53 2.08 16.19
C ASP A 239 -19.05 2.98 15.03
N LEU A 240 -19.95 3.78 14.40
CA LEU A 240 -19.61 4.76 13.38
C LEU A 240 -18.71 5.90 13.90
N PHE A 241 -18.71 6.13 15.19
CA PHE A 241 -17.95 7.22 15.81
C PHE A 241 -16.62 6.80 16.39
N THR A 242 -16.33 5.49 16.41
CA THR A 242 -15.04 4.95 16.89
C THR A 242 -13.98 4.97 15.78
N PHE A 243 -12.71 5.10 16.15
CA PHE A 243 -11.54 5.08 15.25
C PHE A 243 -11.57 6.10 14.10
N ARG A 244 -12.29 7.20 14.26
CA ARG A 244 -12.35 8.28 13.24
C ARG A 244 -11.02 9.00 13.08
N TYR A 245 -10.31 9.17 14.19
CA TYR A 245 -8.97 9.71 14.28
C TYR A 245 -8.16 8.88 15.24
N ALA A 246 -6.86 8.72 14.95
CA ALA A 246 -5.94 8.17 15.93
C ALA A 246 -5.82 9.10 17.14
N GLU A 247 -5.56 8.54 18.31
CA GLU A 247 -5.35 9.32 19.53
C GLU A 247 -4.20 10.31 19.36
N THR A 248 -4.35 11.48 19.94
CA THR A 248 -3.30 12.49 20.01
C THR A 248 -2.70 12.43 21.41
N PRO A 249 -1.53 11.80 21.61
CA PRO A 249 -0.95 11.60 22.94
C PRO A 249 -0.50 12.92 23.57
N ILE A 250 -0.26 13.95 22.77
CA ILE A 250 0.13 15.29 23.25
C ILE A 250 -1.07 16.20 23.06
N THR A 251 -1.75 16.54 24.16
CA THR A 251 -2.92 17.41 24.17
C THR A 251 -2.67 18.78 24.81
N GLU A 252 -1.54 18.93 25.50
CA GLU A 252 -1.15 20.18 26.14
C GLU A 252 -0.22 20.98 25.25
N GLU A 253 -0.55 22.23 25.04
CA GLU A 253 0.32 23.19 24.36
C GLU A 253 1.46 23.57 25.31
N ARG A 254 2.68 23.56 24.80
CA ARG A 254 3.89 23.95 25.53
C ARG A 254 4.54 25.14 24.85
N GLY A 255 5.05 26.07 25.65
CA GLY A 255 5.68 27.31 25.17
C GLY A 255 4.71 28.48 25.10
N GLU A 256 5.17 29.57 24.51
CA GLU A 256 4.43 30.80 24.34
C GLU A 256 4.17 31.04 22.86
N ARG A 257 2.92 31.36 22.48
CA ARG A 257 2.55 31.68 21.09
C ARG A 257 3.17 32.99 20.62
N GLU A 258 3.37 33.95 21.52
CA GLU A 258 3.93 35.29 21.23
C GLU A 258 5.03 35.63 22.24
N PRO A 259 6.20 34.99 22.17
CA PRO A 259 7.29 35.28 23.10
C PRO A 259 7.82 36.71 22.87
N LYS A 260 7.81 37.54 23.93
CA LYS A 260 8.11 38.97 23.84
C LYS A 260 9.59 39.28 23.59
N ASP A 261 10.48 38.42 24.06
CA ASP A 261 11.94 38.66 24.08
C ASP A 261 12.72 37.67 23.17
N ARG A 262 12.09 37.16 22.11
CA ARG A 262 12.71 36.25 21.16
C ARG A 262 12.98 36.93 19.83
N GLU A 263 14.09 36.57 19.20
CA GLU A 263 14.38 36.98 17.83
C GLU A 263 13.30 36.44 16.87
N LYS A 264 12.80 37.34 16.01
CA LYS A 264 11.82 36.95 15.00
C LYS A 264 12.49 36.14 13.92
N THR A 265 11.87 35.03 13.54
CA THR A 265 12.28 34.20 12.42
C THR A 265 11.16 34.08 11.39
N VAL A 266 11.48 33.69 10.17
CA VAL A 266 10.48 33.45 9.13
C VAL A 266 9.84 32.07 9.31
N MET A 267 8.61 31.92 8.83
CA MET A 267 7.85 30.69 9.00
C MET A 267 8.57 29.46 8.43
N VAL A 268 9.24 29.61 7.29
CA VAL A 268 9.97 28.51 6.65
C VAL A 268 11.13 28.01 7.53
N ASP A 269 11.85 28.90 8.20
CA ASP A 269 12.93 28.51 9.11
C ASP A 269 12.38 27.87 10.39
N SER A 270 11.22 28.33 10.90
CA SER A 270 10.55 27.68 12.03
C SER A 270 10.15 26.24 11.69
N ALA A 271 9.64 26.00 10.48
CA ALA A 271 9.33 24.65 10.01
C ALA A 271 10.57 23.79 9.86
N LEU A 272 11.66 24.34 9.31
CA LEU A 272 12.96 23.67 9.22
C LEU A 272 13.48 23.27 10.61
N PHE A 273 13.42 24.17 11.60
CA PHE A 273 13.89 23.88 12.95
C PHE A 273 13.05 22.79 13.62
N ALA A 274 11.73 22.83 13.49
CA ALA A 274 10.84 21.81 14.03
C ALA A 274 11.13 20.42 13.44
N ILE A 275 11.30 20.31 12.13
CA ILE A 275 11.63 19.05 11.45
C ILE A 275 13.00 18.55 11.93
N ARG A 276 14.00 19.44 12.02
CA ARG A 276 15.34 19.09 12.51
C ARG A 276 15.32 18.54 13.94
N GLU A 277 14.56 19.16 14.84
CA GLU A 277 14.40 18.72 16.23
C GLU A 277 13.76 17.34 16.31
N ILE A 278 12.68 17.11 15.56
CA ILE A 278 11.99 15.82 15.52
C ILE A 278 12.92 14.74 14.93
N MET A 279 13.59 15.02 13.83
CA MET A 279 14.51 14.06 13.22
C MET A 279 15.73 13.76 14.09
N SER A 280 16.16 14.70 14.93
CA SER A 280 17.26 14.49 15.88
C SER A 280 16.84 13.58 17.03
N ALA A 281 15.59 13.70 17.49
CA ALA A 281 15.05 12.89 18.58
C ALA A 281 14.54 11.51 18.14
N HIS A 282 14.18 11.35 16.86
CA HIS A 282 13.47 10.21 16.31
C HIS A 282 14.17 9.61 15.10
N PRO A 283 14.94 8.53 15.23
CA PRO A 283 15.60 7.88 14.10
C PRO A 283 14.61 7.33 13.07
N GLU A 284 13.36 7.01 13.48
CA GLU A 284 12.28 6.57 12.60
C GLU A 284 11.66 7.70 11.77
N ALA A 285 12.01 8.97 12.00
CA ALA A 285 11.55 10.10 11.21
C ALA A 285 12.41 10.30 9.96
N LEU A 286 11.75 10.56 8.84
CA LEU A 286 12.40 10.82 7.54
C LEU A 286 11.63 11.89 6.76
N LEU A 287 12.31 12.54 5.81
CA LEU A 287 11.74 13.60 5.00
C LEU A 287 12.00 13.32 3.51
N TYR A 288 10.98 13.35 2.69
CA TYR A 288 11.14 13.20 1.25
C TYR A 288 10.08 13.93 0.43
N GLY A 289 10.41 14.15 -0.83
CA GLY A 289 9.58 14.83 -1.82
C GLY A 289 10.42 15.21 -3.02
N GLN A 290 9.87 16.00 -3.93
CA GLN A 290 10.58 16.51 -5.08
C GLN A 290 11.55 17.62 -4.62
N ASP A 291 12.82 17.52 -5.00
CA ASP A 291 13.88 18.49 -4.73
C ASP A 291 14.18 18.79 -3.24
N VAL A 292 13.63 17.98 -2.33
CA VAL A 292 13.79 18.13 -0.88
C VAL A 292 15.18 17.74 -0.38
N GLY A 293 15.78 16.75 -1.04
CA GLY A 293 17.08 16.18 -0.64
C GLY A 293 18.30 16.97 -1.10
N ARG A 294 19.47 16.48 -0.75
CA ARG A 294 20.78 17.03 -1.11
C ARG A 294 20.95 18.50 -0.71
N ARG A 295 21.34 19.39 -1.68
CA ARG A 295 21.73 20.76 -1.41
C ARG A 295 20.61 21.78 -1.43
N LEU A 296 19.55 21.55 -2.25
CA LEU A 296 18.47 22.53 -2.40
C LEU A 296 17.62 22.60 -1.14
N GLY A 297 17.13 21.46 -0.66
CA GLY A 297 16.31 21.40 0.55
C GLY A 297 14.90 21.94 0.35
N GLY A 298 14.26 21.57 -0.77
CA GLY A 298 12.93 22.04 -1.17
C GLY A 298 12.95 23.35 -1.96
N VAL A 299 11.91 23.63 -2.71
CA VAL A 299 11.78 24.83 -3.55
C VAL A 299 11.82 26.10 -2.69
N PHE A 300 11.24 26.05 -1.50
CA PHE A 300 11.24 27.16 -0.53
C PHE A 300 12.34 27.02 0.54
N ARG A 301 13.25 26.04 0.40
CA ARG A 301 14.39 25.78 1.28
C ARG A 301 14.02 25.36 2.71
N GLU A 302 12.84 24.87 2.92
CA GLU A 302 12.32 24.40 4.22
C GLU A 302 12.97 23.11 4.74
N ALA A 303 13.77 22.44 3.91
CA ALA A 303 14.62 21.32 4.29
C ALA A 303 16.12 21.63 4.08
N ALA A 304 16.48 22.90 3.95
CA ALA A 304 17.87 23.32 3.74
C ALA A 304 18.79 22.73 4.80
N THR A 305 19.92 22.15 4.37
CA THR A 305 20.92 21.51 5.24
C THR A 305 20.52 20.19 5.91
N LEU A 306 19.25 19.78 5.89
CA LEU A 306 18.82 18.54 6.56
C LEU A 306 19.46 17.30 5.95
N ALA A 307 19.59 17.23 4.61
CA ALA A 307 20.28 16.12 3.96
C ALA A 307 21.76 16.02 4.33
N GLN A 308 22.43 17.14 4.53
CA GLN A 308 23.82 17.17 4.99
C GLN A 308 23.96 16.70 6.45
N GLN A 309 22.95 17.00 7.27
CA GLN A 309 22.94 16.63 8.69
C GLN A 309 22.55 15.17 8.90
N PHE A 310 21.50 14.69 8.22
CA PHE A 310 20.89 13.37 8.48
C PHE A 310 21.21 12.32 7.41
N GLY A 311 21.84 12.70 6.30
CA GLY A 311 22.17 11.83 5.18
C GLY A 311 21.04 11.68 4.16
N ASP A 312 21.44 11.29 2.93
CA ASP A 312 20.55 11.15 1.78
C ASP A 312 19.57 9.97 1.91
N ASP A 313 19.77 9.06 2.86
CA ASP A 313 18.81 7.98 3.14
C ASP A 313 17.63 8.49 3.97
N ARG A 314 17.82 9.50 4.83
CA ARG A 314 16.75 10.08 5.67
C ARG A 314 16.09 11.30 5.04
N VAL A 315 16.83 12.05 4.20
CA VAL A 315 16.31 13.23 3.49
C VAL A 315 16.60 13.05 2.01
N PHE A 316 15.61 12.66 1.24
CA PHE A 316 15.86 12.24 -0.13
C PHE A 316 14.82 12.76 -1.14
N ASN A 317 15.27 12.82 -2.40
CA ASN A 317 14.41 13.18 -3.52
C ASN A 317 13.59 12.00 -4.02
N THR A 318 12.36 12.28 -4.41
CA THR A 318 11.54 11.39 -5.23
C THR A 318 11.56 11.84 -6.69
N PRO A 319 11.15 10.97 -7.62
CA PRO A 319 10.68 11.43 -8.92
C PRO A 319 9.47 12.36 -8.80
N ILE A 320 9.01 12.94 -9.91
CA ILE A 320 7.74 13.70 -9.98
C ILE A 320 6.59 12.70 -9.94
N GLN A 321 6.13 12.41 -8.73
CA GLN A 321 5.17 11.33 -8.43
C GLN A 321 4.39 11.66 -7.15
N GLU A 322 3.42 12.56 -7.24
CA GLU A 322 2.67 13.04 -6.06
C GLU A 322 1.84 11.92 -5.42
N ALA A 323 1.34 10.96 -6.21
CA ALA A 323 0.65 9.80 -5.66
C ALA A 323 1.61 8.95 -4.80
N PHE A 324 2.84 8.71 -5.27
CA PHE A 324 3.85 8.02 -4.46
C PHE A 324 4.21 8.81 -3.20
N ILE A 325 4.44 10.12 -3.31
CA ILE A 325 4.83 10.97 -2.18
C ILE A 325 3.81 10.83 -1.05
N ILE A 326 2.52 10.93 -1.36
CA ILE A 326 1.44 10.86 -0.37
C ILE A 326 1.18 9.42 0.06
N GLY A 327 0.92 8.52 -0.87
CA GLY A 327 0.45 7.16 -0.59
C GLY A 327 1.49 6.27 0.07
N SER A 328 2.78 6.45 -0.23
CA SER A 328 3.87 5.68 0.40
C SER A 328 3.96 5.91 1.91
N THR A 329 3.45 7.04 2.42
CA THR A 329 3.41 7.34 3.85
C THR A 329 2.62 6.30 4.64
N VAL A 330 1.56 5.75 4.06
CA VAL A 330 0.74 4.68 4.67
C VAL A 330 1.59 3.43 4.91
N GLY A 331 2.31 2.99 3.90
CA GLY A 331 3.18 1.82 3.99
C GLY A 331 4.37 2.04 4.93
N MET A 332 5.02 3.20 4.86
CA MET A 332 6.10 3.55 5.78
C MET A 332 5.63 3.60 7.24
N SER A 333 4.45 4.17 7.48
CA SER A 333 3.85 4.17 8.81
C SER A 333 3.51 2.76 9.31
N ALA A 334 3.04 1.89 8.41
CA ALA A 334 2.72 0.50 8.75
C ALA A 334 3.95 -0.30 9.21
N VAL A 335 5.14 0.06 8.76
CA VAL A 335 6.42 -0.52 9.22
C VAL A 335 7.10 0.28 10.33
N GLY A 336 6.38 1.20 10.99
CA GLY A 336 6.82 1.91 12.19
C GLY A 336 7.60 3.20 11.94
N LEU A 337 7.65 3.70 10.72
CA LEU A 337 8.31 4.97 10.40
C LEU A 337 7.36 6.17 10.54
N LYS A 338 7.92 7.37 10.62
CA LYS A 338 7.20 8.65 10.71
C LYS A 338 7.62 9.56 9.56
N PRO A 339 7.02 9.41 8.38
CA PRO A 339 7.38 10.22 7.22
C PRO A 339 6.84 11.64 7.31
N PHE A 340 7.73 12.59 7.02
CA PHE A 340 7.40 13.93 6.55
C PHE A 340 7.52 13.94 5.04
N VAL A 341 6.51 14.42 4.34
CA VAL A 341 6.56 14.53 2.88
C VAL A 341 6.16 15.92 2.44
N GLU A 342 6.69 16.33 1.30
CA GLU A 342 6.36 17.60 0.70
C GLU A 342 5.81 17.44 -0.70
N VAL A 343 4.67 18.07 -0.93
CA VAL A 343 4.16 18.39 -2.26
C VAL A 343 4.54 19.85 -2.53
N GLN A 344 5.28 20.14 -3.59
CA GLN A 344 5.94 21.43 -3.82
C GLN A 344 4.98 22.64 -3.82
N PHE A 345 3.75 22.47 -4.34
CA PHE A 345 2.72 23.50 -4.40
C PHE A 345 1.33 22.87 -4.25
N ALA A 346 0.40 23.62 -3.69
CA ALA A 346 -0.99 23.21 -3.59
C ALA A 346 -1.61 22.80 -4.94
N ASP A 347 -1.20 23.48 -6.01
CA ASP A 347 -1.64 23.20 -7.37
C ASP A 347 -1.23 21.81 -7.89
N TYR A 348 -0.24 21.18 -7.26
CA TYR A 348 0.30 19.87 -7.68
C TYR A 348 -0.21 18.69 -6.86
N ILE A 349 -1.03 18.93 -5.83
CA ILE A 349 -1.51 17.85 -4.94
C ILE A 349 -2.48 16.88 -5.63
N TRP A 350 -3.12 17.29 -6.74
CA TRP A 350 -4.25 16.59 -7.34
C TRP A 350 -3.96 15.12 -7.69
N PRO A 351 -2.82 14.76 -8.30
CA PRO A 351 -2.52 13.35 -8.56
C PRO A 351 -2.39 12.52 -7.27
N GLY A 352 -1.98 13.14 -6.17
CA GLY A 352 -1.83 12.48 -4.87
C GLY A 352 -3.12 12.39 -4.05
N LEU A 353 -4.18 13.12 -4.42
CA LEU A 353 -5.45 13.11 -3.68
C LEU A 353 -6.14 11.75 -3.71
N ASN A 354 -5.97 10.97 -4.77
CA ASN A 354 -6.51 9.63 -4.81
C ASN A 354 -5.94 8.79 -3.65
N GLN A 355 -4.64 8.77 -3.47
CA GLN A 355 -3.97 8.08 -2.37
C GLN A 355 -4.33 8.66 -0.99
N LEU A 356 -4.43 9.98 -0.89
CA LEU A 356 -4.85 10.63 0.35
C LEU A 356 -6.25 10.19 0.77
N PHE A 357 -7.19 10.14 -0.20
CA PHE A 357 -8.58 9.82 0.05
C PHE A 357 -8.84 8.32 0.24
N THR A 358 -8.25 7.46 -0.61
CA THR A 358 -8.54 6.03 -0.61
C THR A 358 -7.74 5.27 0.43
N GLU A 359 -6.45 5.59 0.58
CA GLU A 359 -5.52 4.81 1.41
C GLU A 359 -5.25 5.48 2.77
N LEU A 360 -4.76 6.72 2.77
CA LEU A 360 -4.29 7.36 4.00
C LEU A 360 -5.43 7.69 4.95
N SER A 361 -6.43 8.42 4.47
CA SER A 361 -7.49 8.98 5.33
C SER A 361 -8.37 7.92 5.98
N ARG A 362 -8.51 6.76 5.34
CA ARG A 362 -9.41 5.68 5.77
C ARG A 362 -8.71 4.55 6.51
N SER A 363 -7.39 4.49 6.45
CA SER A 363 -6.60 3.38 7.01
C SER A 363 -6.99 3.05 8.45
N PHE A 364 -6.99 4.02 9.34
CA PHE A 364 -7.31 3.79 10.76
C PHE A 364 -8.75 3.36 10.99
N TYR A 365 -9.70 4.03 10.34
CA TYR A 365 -11.13 3.74 10.49
C TYR A 365 -11.51 2.37 9.96
N LEU A 366 -11.16 2.07 8.71
CA LEU A 366 -11.57 0.83 8.05
C LEU A 366 -10.87 -0.42 8.60
N THR A 367 -9.73 -0.25 9.27
CA THR A 367 -9.01 -1.35 9.92
C THR A 367 -9.39 -1.56 11.38
N ASN A 368 -10.48 -0.94 11.85
CA ASN A 368 -10.91 -1.03 13.24
C ASN A 368 -9.78 -0.61 14.22
N GLY A 369 -9.09 0.49 13.91
CA GLY A 369 -8.03 1.06 14.74
C GLY A 369 -6.67 0.36 14.69
N LYS A 370 -6.48 -0.66 13.84
CA LYS A 370 -5.22 -1.44 13.83
C LYS A 370 -4.05 -0.72 13.14
N TRP A 371 -4.34 0.07 12.09
CA TRP A 371 -3.32 0.67 11.25
C TRP A 371 -3.45 2.20 11.18
N PRO A 372 -2.98 2.93 12.20
CA PRO A 372 -2.87 4.39 12.12
C PRO A 372 -1.80 4.77 11.10
N ALA A 373 -2.05 5.82 10.33
CA ALA A 373 -1.08 6.41 9.42
C ALA A 373 -0.45 7.64 10.07
N SER A 374 0.76 7.47 10.61
CA SER A 374 1.52 8.56 11.23
C SER A 374 2.37 9.28 10.19
N ALA A 375 1.83 10.35 9.58
CA ALA A 375 2.51 11.11 8.55
C ALA A 375 2.22 12.60 8.66
N VAL A 376 3.15 13.41 8.18
CA VAL A 376 2.95 14.85 7.98
C VAL A 376 3.12 15.15 6.49
N ILE A 377 2.10 15.72 5.87
CA ILE A 377 2.13 16.16 4.48
C ILE A 377 2.19 17.69 4.49
N ARG A 378 3.29 18.24 3.99
CA ARG A 378 3.47 19.68 3.83
C ARG A 378 3.08 20.09 2.43
N VAL A 379 2.32 21.17 2.35
CA VAL A 379 1.83 21.70 1.07
C VAL A 379 1.93 23.23 1.14
N PRO A 380 2.88 23.86 0.47
CA PRO A 380 2.91 25.32 0.33
C PRO A 380 1.69 25.82 -0.44
N ILE A 381 1.07 26.88 0.09
CA ILE A 381 -0.15 27.48 -0.46
C ILE A 381 0.02 28.98 -0.64
N GLY A 382 -0.90 29.60 -1.37
CA GLY A 382 -1.07 31.04 -1.47
C GLY A 382 -0.19 31.72 -2.51
N ALA A 383 -0.45 33.01 -2.71
CA ALA A 383 0.10 33.81 -3.81
C ALA A 383 1.30 34.67 -3.40
N TYR A 384 2.03 34.33 -2.35
CA TYR A 384 3.14 35.14 -1.85
C TYR A 384 4.21 35.41 -2.92
N GLY A 385 4.57 34.38 -3.70
CA GLY A 385 5.54 34.51 -4.80
C GLY A 385 4.96 35.00 -6.12
N SER A 386 3.66 35.28 -6.18
CA SER A 386 2.93 35.74 -7.39
C SER A 386 3.17 34.82 -8.61
N GLY A 387 3.21 33.50 -8.38
CA GLY A 387 3.56 32.48 -9.39
C GLY A 387 2.46 32.20 -10.42
N GLY A 388 1.36 32.94 -10.42
CA GLY A 388 0.24 32.77 -11.35
C GLY A 388 -0.67 31.60 -10.95
N PRO A 389 -1.61 31.19 -11.84
CA PRO A 389 -2.69 30.26 -11.49
C PRO A 389 -2.24 28.87 -11.02
N TYR A 390 -1.07 28.41 -11.46
CA TYR A 390 -0.56 27.07 -11.14
C TYR A 390 0.46 27.03 -9.97
N HIS A 391 0.66 28.14 -9.24
CA HIS A 391 1.63 28.24 -8.14
C HIS A 391 1.11 29.11 -6.99
N SER A 392 -0.19 29.36 -6.94
CA SER A 392 -0.76 30.34 -6.00
C SER A 392 -2.07 29.87 -5.37
N SER A 393 -2.45 28.62 -5.57
CA SER A 393 -3.72 28.08 -5.05
C SER A 393 -3.68 27.80 -3.56
N SER A 394 -4.86 27.63 -3.01
CA SER A 394 -5.13 27.16 -1.65
C SER A 394 -6.10 25.98 -1.74
N VAL A 395 -5.81 24.89 -1.02
CA VAL A 395 -6.55 23.62 -1.14
C VAL A 395 -7.17 23.13 0.15
N GLU A 396 -7.05 23.89 1.23
CA GLU A 396 -7.52 23.52 2.57
C GLU A 396 -9.03 23.23 2.59
N SER A 397 -9.83 23.93 1.79
CA SER A 397 -11.28 23.70 1.70
C SER A 397 -11.62 22.32 1.11
N VAL A 398 -10.79 21.80 0.21
CA VAL A 398 -10.91 20.45 -0.31
C VAL A 398 -10.47 19.43 0.73
N LEU A 399 -9.33 19.67 1.38
CA LEU A 399 -8.76 18.77 2.37
C LEU A 399 -9.63 18.62 3.62
N THR A 400 -10.30 19.68 4.07
CA THR A 400 -11.23 19.64 5.23
C THR A 400 -12.47 18.78 4.99
N ASN A 401 -12.80 18.45 3.74
CA ASN A 401 -13.85 17.49 3.40
C ASN A 401 -13.40 16.03 3.48
N ILE A 402 -12.10 15.77 3.63
CA ILE A 402 -11.55 14.42 3.73
C ILE A 402 -11.52 14.00 5.21
N ARG A 403 -12.33 13.01 5.56
CA ARG A 403 -12.39 12.49 6.94
C ARG A 403 -11.14 11.69 7.27
N GLY A 404 -10.71 11.72 8.54
CA GLY A 404 -9.58 10.93 9.04
C GLY A 404 -8.22 11.62 8.95
N ILE A 405 -8.15 12.82 8.38
CA ILE A 405 -6.97 13.68 8.40
C ILE A 405 -7.20 14.94 9.26
N LYS A 406 -6.13 15.50 9.78
CA LYS A 406 -6.12 16.78 10.48
C LYS A 406 -5.48 17.81 9.58
N VAL A 407 -6.13 18.91 9.35
CA VAL A 407 -5.64 20.02 8.53
C VAL A 407 -5.23 21.17 9.44
N ALA A 408 -3.98 21.60 9.36
CA ALA A 408 -3.45 22.79 10.02
C ALA A 408 -3.11 23.83 8.94
N TYR A 409 -3.55 25.08 9.17
CA TYR A 409 -3.34 26.21 8.27
C TYR A 409 -2.53 27.29 8.99
#